data_c26f69e1af1964348300bd3387f143c9
#
_entry.id   c26f69e1af1964348300bd3387f143c9
#
_cell.length_a   1.000
_cell.length_b   1.000
_cell.length_c   1.000
_cell.angle_alpha   90.00
_cell.angle_beta   90.00
_cell.angle_gamma   90.00
#
_symmetry.space_group_name_H-M   'P 1'
#
loop_
_entity.id
_entity.type
_entity.pdbx_description
1 polymer ?
#
loop_
_entity_poly.entity_id
_entity_poly.type
_entity_poly.pdbx_seq_one_letter_code
_entity_poly.pdbx_strand_id
1 'polypeptide(L)'
;MSKRIHIVGSPRSGTTLMAELMVGSFQLDGYAPHEMSIFHKPDRPLDLFCSKQPRDILNVRPLLSIDRNLWVIYVLRDPRDVIVSRHGKAPDRYWTNLRVWKLYHQSARALMLHPRFLVVRYEDLVADPDAVQETLMASMPFLKRLHAFSSFHKVVRPSDDSLKALCGVRPISKDNVGAWRRHKPRVAAQLQLHGPITQDVIELGYEPDDRWLKELEGVAPDNQLSQHPETLAKEARRKMASRR
;
A
#
# COMPACT_ATOMS: atom_id res chain seq x y z
N MET A 1 -26.42 -7.39 -7.14
CA MET A 1 -25.34 -8.23 -6.54
C MET A 1 -24.32 -7.29 -5.90
N SER A 2 -24.12 -7.46 -4.61
CA SER A 2 -23.24 -6.62 -3.80
C SER A 2 -21.78 -6.71 -4.27
N LYS A 3 -21.18 -5.59 -4.68
CA LYS A 3 -19.76 -5.49 -5.06
C LYS A 3 -18.92 -5.08 -3.86
N ARG A 4 -17.75 -5.68 -3.72
CA ARG A 4 -16.80 -5.34 -2.67
C ARG A 4 -15.46 -4.95 -3.29
N ILE A 5 -14.96 -3.79 -2.90
CA ILE A 5 -13.61 -3.35 -3.24
C ILE A 5 -12.76 -3.45 -1.98
N HIS A 6 -11.63 -4.16 -2.05
CA HIS A 6 -10.71 -4.27 -0.94
C HIS A 6 -9.31 -3.79 -1.33
N ILE A 7 -8.77 -2.85 -0.58
CA ILE A 7 -7.48 -2.23 -0.88
C ILE A 7 -6.40 -2.87 -0.02
N VAL A 8 -5.38 -3.39 -0.69
CA VAL A 8 -4.24 -4.09 -0.08
C VAL A 8 -2.92 -3.52 -0.57
N GLY A 9 -1.81 -3.90 0.06
CA GLY A 9 -0.48 -3.48 -0.33
C GLY A 9 0.52 -3.62 0.79
N SER A 10 1.77 -3.25 0.57
CA SER A 10 2.72 -3.15 1.67
C SER A 10 2.32 -1.99 2.61
N PRO A 11 2.53 -2.11 3.94
CA PRO A 11 2.43 -0.94 4.81
C PRO A 11 3.31 0.19 4.24
N ARG A 12 2.78 1.41 4.22
CA ARG A 12 3.44 2.62 3.65
C ARG A 12 3.51 2.68 2.12
N SER A 13 2.79 1.81 1.40
CA SER A 13 2.67 1.93 -0.07
C SER A 13 1.65 2.97 -0.54
N GLY A 14 0.87 3.60 0.36
CA GLY A 14 -0.16 4.57 -0.02
C GLY A 14 -1.60 4.03 0.03
N THR A 15 -1.82 2.86 0.64
CA THR A 15 -3.15 2.24 0.76
C THR A 15 -4.18 3.13 1.45
N THR A 16 -3.78 3.97 2.42
CA THR A 16 -4.69 4.93 3.06
C THR A 16 -5.09 6.04 2.09
N LEU A 17 -4.15 6.61 1.33
CA LEU A 17 -4.47 7.59 0.29
C LEU A 17 -5.46 7.01 -0.72
N MET A 18 -5.20 5.79 -1.21
CA MET A 18 -6.09 5.12 -2.17
C MET A 18 -7.50 4.92 -1.59
N ALA A 19 -7.61 4.50 -0.32
CA ALA A 19 -8.90 4.32 0.33
C ALA A 19 -9.69 5.63 0.43
N GLU A 20 -9.04 6.71 0.88
CA GLU A 20 -9.69 8.01 1.00
C GLU A 20 -10.05 8.60 -0.37
N LEU A 21 -9.27 8.34 -1.42
CA LEU A 21 -9.61 8.71 -2.79
C LEU A 21 -10.86 7.96 -3.26
N MET A 22 -10.95 6.65 -3.01
CA MET A 22 -12.15 5.88 -3.36
C MET A 22 -13.38 6.42 -2.64
N VAL A 23 -13.27 6.66 -1.34
CA VAL A 23 -14.40 7.15 -0.52
C VAL A 23 -14.82 8.56 -0.90
N GLY A 24 -13.88 9.46 -1.16
CA GLY A 24 -14.19 10.86 -1.48
C GLY A 24 -14.61 11.10 -2.93
N SER A 25 -14.31 10.18 -3.84
CA SER A 25 -14.47 10.44 -5.27
C SER A 25 -15.46 9.54 -6.00
N PHE A 26 -15.94 8.47 -5.35
CA PHE A 26 -16.94 7.58 -5.94
C PHE A 26 -18.18 7.46 -5.08
N GLN A 27 -19.31 7.20 -5.74
CA GLN A 27 -20.55 6.86 -5.07
C GLN A 27 -20.44 5.44 -4.48
N LEU A 28 -20.32 5.35 -3.17
CA LEU A 28 -20.28 4.09 -2.40
C LEU A 28 -21.47 4.03 -1.45
N ASP A 29 -22.05 2.83 -1.25
CA ASP A 29 -23.13 2.62 -0.27
C ASP A 29 -22.58 2.46 1.15
N GLY A 30 -21.30 2.16 1.28
CA GLY A 30 -20.58 2.11 2.54
C GLY A 30 -19.10 1.90 2.39
N TYR A 31 -18.39 2.19 3.46
CA TYR A 31 -16.94 2.01 3.53
C TYR A 31 -16.49 1.75 4.97
N ALA A 32 -15.32 1.14 5.12
CA ALA A 32 -14.68 0.98 6.41
C ALA A 32 -13.92 2.28 6.78
N PRO A 33 -14.23 2.91 7.92
CA PRO A 33 -13.61 4.19 8.32
C PRO A 33 -12.12 4.05 8.66
N HIS A 34 -11.66 2.83 8.90
CA HIS A 34 -10.25 2.47 9.14
C HIS A 34 -9.96 1.08 8.55
N GLU A 35 -8.93 0.41 9.05
CA GLU A 35 -8.60 -0.95 8.60
C GLU A 35 -9.68 -1.96 9.00
N MET A 36 -10.21 -2.66 8.01
CA MET A 36 -11.18 -3.75 8.18
C MET A 36 -10.71 -4.96 7.40
N SER A 37 -10.71 -6.11 8.05
CA SER A 37 -10.32 -7.37 7.40
C SER A 37 -11.22 -7.72 6.23
N ILE A 38 -10.63 -8.28 5.18
CA ILE A 38 -11.33 -8.78 3.99
C ILE A 38 -12.38 -9.84 4.32
N PHE A 39 -12.27 -10.50 5.47
CA PHE A 39 -13.23 -11.50 5.96
C PHE A 39 -14.46 -10.89 6.61
N HIS A 40 -14.40 -9.62 7.05
CA HIS A 40 -15.56 -8.94 7.58
C HIS A 40 -16.49 -8.51 6.46
N LYS A 41 -17.78 -8.63 6.73
CA LYS A 41 -18.86 -8.12 5.87
C LYS A 41 -19.51 -6.94 6.58
N PRO A 42 -20.09 -5.99 5.83
CA PRO A 42 -20.95 -4.96 6.41
C PRO A 42 -22.13 -5.60 7.17
N ASP A 43 -22.59 -4.96 8.24
CA ASP A 43 -23.70 -5.44 9.07
C ASP A 43 -25.04 -5.47 8.32
N ARG A 44 -25.12 -4.78 7.20
CA ARG A 44 -26.29 -4.76 6.31
C ARG A 44 -25.85 -5.00 4.86
N PRO A 45 -26.74 -5.51 4.00
CA PRO A 45 -26.48 -5.60 2.56
C PRO A 45 -26.20 -4.21 1.97
N LEU A 46 -25.12 -4.08 1.22
CA LEU A 46 -24.72 -2.87 0.48
C LEU A 46 -24.42 -3.27 -0.96
N ASP A 47 -24.80 -2.44 -1.93
CA ASP A 47 -24.54 -2.74 -3.34
C ASP A 47 -23.07 -2.53 -3.69
N LEU A 48 -22.43 -1.51 -3.11
CA LEU A 48 -21.00 -1.25 -3.29
C LEU A 48 -20.33 -0.85 -1.97
N PHE A 49 -19.42 -1.68 -1.51
CA PHE A 49 -18.67 -1.48 -0.26
C PHE A 49 -17.16 -1.41 -0.50
N CYS A 50 -16.50 -0.44 0.11
CA CYS A 50 -15.04 -0.29 0.07
C CYS A 50 -14.41 -0.50 1.45
N SER A 51 -13.33 -1.29 1.50
CA SER A 51 -12.55 -1.53 2.71
C SER A 51 -11.06 -1.58 2.41
N LYS A 52 -10.26 -1.48 3.45
CA LYS A 52 -8.79 -1.48 3.32
C LYS A 52 -8.16 -2.23 4.49
N GLN A 53 -7.27 -3.16 4.20
CA GLN A 53 -6.30 -3.68 5.15
C GLN A 53 -5.04 -4.15 4.41
N PRO A 54 -3.90 -3.47 4.54
CA PRO A 54 -2.69 -3.76 3.77
C PRO A 54 -2.28 -5.23 3.80
N ARG A 55 -2.25 -5.84 4.99
CA ARG A 55 -1.79 -7.22 5.22
C ARG A 55 -2.67 -8.28 4.58
N ASP A 56 -3.90 -7.96 4.22
CA ASP A 56 -4.85 -8.94 3.67
C ASP A 56 -4.46 -9.42 2.27
N ILE A 57 -3.45 -8.81 1.65
CA ILE A 57 -2.81 -9.37 0.45
C ILE A 57 -2.42 -10.85 0.63
N LEU A 58 -2.09 -11.27 1.85
CA LEU A 58 -1.76 -12.66 2.17
C LEU A 58 -2.97 -13.61 2.07
N ASN A 59 -4.19 -13.07 2.08
CA ASN A 59 -5.46 -13.81 2.08
C ASN A 59 -6.26 -13.65 0.78
N VAL A 60 -5.84 -12.77 -0.13
CA VAL A 60 -6.58 -12.40 -1.34
C VAL A 60 -6.78 -13.58 -2.28
N ARG A 61 -5.75 -14.39 -2.49
CA ARG A 61 -5.75 -15.45 -3.52
C ARG A 61 -6.94 -16.42 -3.41
N PRO A 62 -7.20 -17.07 -2.27
CA PRO A 62 -8.35 -17.97 -2.15
C PRO A 62 -9.68 -17.23 -2.26
N LEU A 63 -9.77 -15.99 -1.77
CA LEU A 63 -11.02 -15.24 -1.78
C LEU A 63 -11.40 -14.78 -3.19
N LEU A 64 -10.46 -14.38 -4.04
CA LEU A 64 -10.74 -14.04 -5.44
C LEU A 64 -11.26 -15.24 -6.24
N SER A 65 -10.91 -16.47 -5.84
CA SER A 65 -11.39 -17.69 -6.50
C SER A 65 -12.85 -18.00 -6.17
N ILE A 66 -13.30 -17.70 -4.95
CA ILE A 66 -14.63 -18.08 -4.45
C ILE A 66 -15.64 -16.91 -4.48
N ASP A 67 -15.20 -15.67 -4.27
CA ASP A 67 -16.06 -14.48 -4.27
C ASP A 67 -15.97 -13.72 -5.59
N ARG A 68 -16.94 -13.93 -6.47
CA ARG A 68 -17.00 -13.28 -7.79
C ARG A 68 -17.31 -11.77 -7.70
N ASN A 69 -17.74 -11.28 -6.56
CA ASN A 69 -18.04 -9.87 -6.33
C ASN A 69 -16.90 -9.10 -5.68
N LEU A 70 -15.84 -9.80 -5.27
CA LEU A 70 -14.65 -9.18 -4.70
C LEU A 70 -13.76 -8.61 -5.82
N TRP A 71 -13.42 -7.34 -5.70
CA TRP A 71 -12.42 -6.61 -6.46
C TRP A 71 -11.31 -6.17 -5.53
N VAL A 72 -10.08 -6.27 -5.96
CA VAL A 72 -8.92 -5.92 -5.15
C VAL A 72 -8.11 -4.85 -5.84
N ILE A 73 -7.76 -3.78 -5.12
CA ILE A 73 -6.79 -2.78 -5.54
C ILE A 73 -5.51 -3.03 -4.74
N TYR A 74 -4.46 -3.44 -5.44
CA TYR A 74 -3.12 -3.58 -4.87
C TYR A 74 -2.32 -2.32 -5.12
N VAL A 75 -1.97 -1.60 -4.05
CA VAL A 75 -1.13 -0.42 -4.14
C VAL A 75 0.34 -0.85 -4.09
N LEU A 76 0.99 -0.79 -5.24
CA LEU A 76 2.41 -1.04 -5.43
C LEU A 76 3.20 0.26 -5.25
N ARG A 77 4.35 0.20 -4.62
CA ARG A 77 5.28 1.32 -4.47
C ARG A 77 6.71 0.83 -4.46
N ASP A 78 7.64 1.68 -4.90
CA ASP A 78 9.08 1.40 -4.81
C ASP A 78 9.46 0.88 -3.42
N PRO A 79 10.00 -0.35 -3.31
CA PRO A 79 10.36 -0.94 -2.02
C PRO A 79 11.33 -0.07 -1.21
N ARG A 80 12.20 0.68 -1.86
CA ARG A 80 13.16 1.57 -1.22
C ARG A 80 12.46 2.73 -0.52
N ASP A 81 11.41 3.30 -1.14
CA ASP A 81 10.58 4.35 -0.52
C ASP A 81 9.68 3.82 0.58
N VAL A 82 9.21 2.58 0.44
CA VAL A 82 8.40 1.90 1.46
C VAL A 82 9.16 1.75 2.77
N ILE A 83 10.41 1.25 2.72
CA ILE A 83 11.20 0.93 3.92
C ILE A 83 11.78 2.14 4.64
N VAL A 84 11.85 3.28 3.98
CA VAL A 84 12.31 4.54 4.59
C VAL A 84 11.14 5.39 5.11
N SER A 85 9.91 4.99 4.83
CA SER A 85 8.73 5.74 5.26
C SER A 85 8.48 5.58 6.75
N ARG A 86 8.21 6.69 7.41
CA ARG A 86 7.84 6.76 8.84
C ARG A 86 6.32 6.93 8.97
N HIS A 87 5.77 6.61 10.11
CA HIS A 87 4.34 6.78 10.40
C HIS A 87 4.13 7.91 11.39
N GLY A 88 3.05 8.69 11.23
CA GLY A 88 2.76 9.80 12.13
C GLY A 88 2.66 9.43 13.63
N LYS A 89 2.29 8.17 13.93
CA LYS A 89 2.27 7.64 15.31
C LYS A 89 3.66 7.26 15.87
N ALA A 90 4.69 7.17 15.02
CA ALA A 90 6.06 6.80 15.39
C ALA A 90 7.07 7.45 14.42
N PRO A 91 7.21 8.79 14.48
CA PRO A 91 8.02 9.53 13.51
C PRO A 91 9.52 9.30 13.70
N ASP A 92 9.93 8.79 14.85
CA ASP A 92 11.29 8.44 15.23
C ASP A 92 11.75 7.07 14.68
N ARG A 93 10.82 6.26 14.11
CA ARG A 93 11.09 4.89 13.66
C ARG A 93 10.66 4.67 12.23
N TYR A 94 11.39 3.79 11.54
CA TYR A 94 10.91 3.23 10.28
C TYR A 94 9.72 2.30 10.54
N TRP A 95 8.67 2.39 9.71
CA TRP A 95 7.45 1.64 9.97
C TRP A 95 7.56 0.18 9.55
N THR A 96 8.15 -0.08 8.37
CA THR A 96 8.23 -1.41 7.78
C THR A 96 9.64 -1.73 7.30
N ASN A 97 9.84 -2.91 6.72
CA ASN A 97 11.14 -3.44 6.30
C ASN A 97 11.01 -4.25 5.00
N LEU A 98 12.15 -4.61 4.40
CA LEU A 98 12.19 -5.38 3.15
C LEU A 98 11.62 -6.79 3.31
N ARG A 99 11.72 -7.43 4.47
CA ARG A 99 11.11 -8.75 4.70
C ARG A 99 9.59 -8.69 4.50
N VAL A 100 8.96 -7.70 5.09
CA VAL A 100 7.49 -7.51 4.96
C VAL A 100 7.11 -7.18 3.53
N TRP A 101 7.87 -6.27 2.89
CA TRP A 101 7.61 -5.91 1.50
C TRP A 101 7.73 -7.12 0.57
N LYS A 102 8.82 -7.90 0.65
CA LYS A 102 9.04 -9.11 -0.15
C LYS A 102 7.90 -10.12 0.02
N LEU A 103 7.50 -10.40 1.26
CA LEU A 103 6.40 -11.32 1.55
C LEU A 103 5.09 -10.88 0.88
N TYR A 104 4.76 -9.59 0.96
CA TYR A 104 3.51 -9.05 0.41
C TYR A 104 3.58 -8.98 -1.11
N HIS A 105 4.71 -8.57 -1.66
CA HIS A 105 4.92 -8.52 -3.10
C HIS A 105 4.86 -9.92 -3.73
N GLN A 106 5.50 -10.91 -3.13
CA GLN A 106 5.45 -12.29 -3.58
C GLN A 106 4.00 -12.82 -3.62
N SER A 107 3.19 -12.47 -2.62
CA SER A 107 1.78 -12.85 -2.59
C SER A 107 0.97 -12.16 -3.70
N ALA A 108 1.32 -10.92 -4.04
CA ALA A 108 0.67 -10.14 -5.10
C ALA A 108 1.06 -10.61 -6.51
N ARG A 109 2.34 -10.97 -6.75
CA ARG A 109 2.85 -11.38 -8.08
C ARG A 109 1.97 -12.43 -8.76
N ALA A 110 1.52 -13.43 -8.01
CA ALA A 110 0.68 -14.50 -8.53
C ALA A 110 -0.72 -14.03 -8.97
N LEU A 111 -1.10 -12.80 -8.64
CA LEU A 111 -2.44 -12.24 -8.88
C LEU A 111 -2.44 -11.08 -9.89
N MET A 112 -1.27 -10.58 -10.31
CA MET A 112 -1.17 -9.37 -11.14
C MET A 112 -1.88 -9.47 -12.48
N LEU A 113 -2.10 -10.67 -13.01
CA LEU A 113 -2.84 -10.92 -14.25
C LEU A 113 -4.32 -11.28 -14.00
N HIS A 114 -4.77 -11.32 -12.74
CA HIS A 114 -6.16 -11.66 -12.45
C HIS A 114 -7.09 -10.45 -12.75
N PRO A 115 -8.19 -10.61 -13.52
CA PRO A 115 -9.00 -9.48 -14.02
C PRO A 115 -9.68 -8.64 -12.92
N ARG A 116 -9.78 -9.15 -11.72
CA ARG A 116 -10.35 -8.43 -10.56
C ARG A 116 -9.28 -8.05 -9.51
N PHE A 117 -7.99 -8.12 -9.88
CA PHE A 117 -6.87 -7.67 -9.09
C PHE A 117 -6.15 -6.53 -9.82
N LEU A 118 -6.45 -5.30 -9.43
CA LEU A 118 -5.95 -4.11 -10.12
C LEU A 118 -4.71 -3.59 -9.41
N VAL A 119 -3.63 -3.44 -10.16
CA VAL A 119 -2.39 -2.87 -9.65
C VAL A 119 -2.41 -1.37 -9.86
N VAL A 120 -2.28 -0.60 -8.78
CA VAL A 120 -2.11 0.85 -8.81
C VAL A 120 -0.71 1.18 -8.29
N ARG A 121 0.13 1.76 -9.14
CA ARG A 121 1.44 2.26 -8.71
C ARG A 121 1.25 3.58 -7.97
N TYR A 122 1.85 3.67 -6.79
CA TYR A 122 1.81 4.90 -5.99
C TYR A 122 2.38 6.10 -6.76
N GLU A 123 3.44 5.87 -7.49
CA GLU A 123 4.14 6.88 -8.28
C GLU A 123 3.23 7.47 -9.37
N ASP A 124 2.46 6.61 -10.07
CA ASP A 124 1.49 7.05 -11.06
C ASP A 124 0.31 7.78 -10.40
N LEU A 125 -0.17 7.24 -9.26
CA LEU A 125 -1.26 7.86 -8.50
C LEU A 125 -0.94 9.28 -8.04
N VAL A 126 0.32 9.56 -7.67
CA VAL A 126 0.70 10.92 -7.25
C VAL A 126 1.18 11.78 -8.42
N ALA A 127 1.49 11.18 -9.56
CA ALA A 127 1.90 11.88 -10.77
C ALA A 127 0.71 12.41 -11.56
N ASP A 128 -0.29 11.56 -11.77
CA ASP A 128 -1.53 11.86 -12.48
C ASP A 128 -2.69 11.07 -11.84
N PRO A 129 -3.25 11.59 -10.73
CA PRO A 129 -4.31 10.91 -10.00
C PRO A 129 -5.57 10.69 -10.84
N ASP A 130 -5.89 11.62 -11.74
CA ASP A 130 -7.11 11.54 -12.55
C ASP A 130 -6.97 10.47 -13.65
N ALA A 131 -5.80 10.28 -14.25
CA ALA A 131 -5.54 9.18 -15.18
C ALA A 131 -5.67 7.80 -14.50
N VAL A 132 -5.20 7.69 -13.24
CA VAL A 132 -5.40 6.47 -12.44
C VAL A 132 -6.89 6.26 -12.17
N GLN A 133 -7.65 7.31 -11.87
CA GLN A 133 -9.11 7.22 -11.68
C GLN A 133 -9.81 6.69 -12.92
N GLU A 134 -9.49 7.20 -14.12
CA GLU A 134 -10.06 6.71 -15.38
C GLU A 134 -9.73 5.22 -15.62
N THR A 135 -8.49 4.81 -15.32
CA THR A 135 -8.07 3.40 -15.45
C THR A 135 -8.89 2.50 -14.51
N LEU A 136 -9.15 2.93 -13.28
CA LEU A 136 -10.01 2.20 -12.34
C LEU A 136 -11.45 2.11 -12.83
N MET A 137 -11.99 3.19 -13.38
CA MET A 137 -13.35 3.21 -13.94
C MET A 137 -13.49 2.31 -15.17
N ALA A 138 -12.50 2.30 -16.05
CA ALA A 138 -12.47 1.39 -17.20
C ALA A 138 -12.46 -0.08 -16.78
N SER A 139 -11.72 -0.41 -15.70
CA SER A 139 -11.64 -1.77 -15.18
C SER A 139 -12.87 -2.16 -14.33
N MET A 140 -13.49 -1.19 -13.67
CA MET A 140 -14.65 -1.35 -12.78
C MET A 140 -15.82 -0.47 -13.25
N PRO A 141 -16.54 -0.83 -14.32
CA PRO A 141 -17.59 0.02 -14.94
C PRO A 141 -18.79 0.32 -14.02
N PHE A 142 -18.88 -0.36 -12.88
CA PHE A 142 -19.90 -0.08 -11.85
C PHE A 142 -19.55 1.12 -10.96
N LEU A 143 -18.33 1.68 -11.07
CA LEU A 143 -17.95 2.89 -10.34
C LEU A 143 -18.63 4.12 -10.96
N LYS A 144 -19.23 4.94 -10.11
CA LYS A 144 -19.82 6.23 -10.48
C LYS A 144 -19.03 7.36 -9.83
N ARG A 145 -18.36 8.16 -10.67
CA ARG A 145 -17.55 9.28 -10.21
C ARG A 145 -18.42 10.41 -9.65
N LEU A 146 -18.06 10.89 -8.47
CA LEU A 146 -18.60 12.12 -7.84
C LEU A 146 -17.60 13.27 -8.00
N HIS A 147 -16.32 13.00 -7.76
CA HIS A 147 -15.26 14.01 -7.80
C HIS A 147 -14.01 13.45 -8.49
N ALA A 148 -13.21 14.33 -9.06
CA ALA A 148 -11.88 13.98 -9.57
C ALA A 148 -10.92 13.68 -8.42
N PHE A 149 -10.00 12.72 -8.60
CA PHE A 149 -8.99 12.39 -7.59
C PHE A 149 -8.09 13.61 -7.28
N SER A 150 -7.80 14.46 -8.26
CA SER A 150 -7.06 15.71 -8.07
C SER A 150 -7.75 16.68 -7.10
N SER A 151 -9.06 16.57 -6.91
CA SER A 151 -9.86 17.36 -5.96
C SER A 151 -9.85 16.82 -4.53
N PHE A 152 -9.12 15.74 -4.24
CA PHE A 152 -9.06 15.02 -2.97
C PHE A 152 -9.06 15.93 -1.74
N HIS A 153 -8.13 16.87 -1.69
CA HIS A 153 -7.95 17.77 -0.54
C HIS A 153 -9.13 18.71 -0.27
N LYS A 154 -10.04 18.87 -1.22
CA LYS A 154 -11.24 19.72 -1.11
C LYS A 154 -12.47 18.95 -0.61
N VAL A 155 -12.54 17.65 -0.91
CA VAL A 155 -13.77 16.86 -0.76
C VAL A 155 -13.70 15.83 0.35
N VAL A 156 -12.49 15.32 0.68
CA VAL A 156 -12.35 14.21 1.63
C VAL A 156 -12.51 14.67 3.09
N ARG A 157 -13.09 13.78 3.91
CA ARG A 157 -13.22 13.95 5.37
C ARG A 157 -12.72 12.66 6.04
N PRO A 158 -11.40 12.48 6.15
CA PRO A 158 -10.83 11.26 6.71
C PRO A 158 -11.13 11.14 8.20
N SER A 159 -11.14 9.89 8.68
CA SER A 159 -11.12 9.60 10.12
C SER A 159 -9.81 10.08 10.76
N ASP A 160 -9.81 10.23 12.09
CA ASP A 160 -8.60 10.65 12.84
C ASP A 160 -7.40 9.74 12.58
N ASP A 161 -7.63 8.43 12.45
CA ASP A 161 -6.56 7.48 12.15
C ASP A 161 -6.03 7.63 10.72
N SER A 162 -6.90 7.91 9.76
CA SER A 162 -6.50 8.23 8.38
C SER A 162 -5.75 9.56 8.32
N LEU A 163 -6.20 10.59 9.03
CA LEU A 163 -5.50 11.89 9.16
C LEU A 163 -4.07 11.71 9.68
N LYS A 164 -3.89 10.91 10.74
CA LYS A 164 -2.57 10.59 11.29
C LYS A 164 -1.70 9.83 10.28
N ALA A 165 -2.27 8.88 9.56
CA ALA A 165 -1.55 8.09 8.56
C ALA A 165 -1.12 8.92 7.34
N LEU A 166 -1.93 9.90 6.94
CA LEU A 166 -1.69 10.82 5.82
C LEU A 166 -0.81 12.02 6.21
N CYS A 167 -0.59 12.24 7.52
CA CYS A 167 0.01 13.47 8.04
C CYS A 167 -0.77 14.73 7.62
N GLY A 168 -2.11 14.67 7.71
CA GLY A 168 -3.04 15.71 7.31
C GLY A 168 -3.57 15.58 5.88
N VAL A 169 -4.60 16.37 5.56
CA VAL A 169 -5.16 16.47 4.22
C VAL A 169 -4.47 17.61 3.48
N ARG A 170 -3.89 17.31 2.34
CA ARG A 170 -3.21 18.27 1.47
C ARG A 170 -3.33 17.83 0.01
N PRO A 171 -3.04 18.69 -0.97
CA PRO A 171 -2.94 18.28 -2.36
C PRO A 171 -2.00 17.08 -2.52
N ILE A 172 -2.35 16.19 -3.42
CA ILE A 172 -1.49 15.03 -3.74
C ILE A 172 -0.18 15.57 -4.32
N SER A 173 0.96 15.07 -3.82
CA SER A 173 2.28 15.51 -4.26
C SER A 173 3.24 14.34 -4.49
N LYS A 174 4.26 14.58 -5.33
CA LYS A 174 5.34 13.63 -5.64
C LYS A 174 6.50 13.64 -4.63
N ASP A 175 6.43 14.42 -3.56
CA ASP A 175 7.55 14.70 -2.63
C ASP A 175 8.15 13.45 -2.00
N ASN A 176 7.38 12.38 -1.92
CA ASN A 176 7.80 11.11 -1.36
C ASN A 176 8.24 10.07 -2.41
N VAL A 177 8.28 10.43 -3.69
CA VAL A 177 8.83 9.59 -4.76
C VAL A 177 10.35 9.78 -4.79
N GLY A 178 11.08 8.67 -4.73
CA GLY A 178 12.55 8.68 -4.67
C GLY A 178 13.11 9.17 -3.33
N ALA A 179 12.28 9.24 -2.29
CA ALA A 179 12.68 9.69 -0.95
C ALA A 179 13.81 8.84 -0.35
N TRP A 180 13.96 7.59 -0.77
CA TRP A 180 14.99 6.68 -0.34
C TRP A 180 16.42 7.22 -0.54
N ARG A 181 16.62 8.11 -1.53
CA ARG A 181 17.92 8.73 -1.79
C ARG A 181 18.42 9.61 -0.63
N ARG A 182 17.49 10.11 0.20
CA ARG A 182 17.81 10.84 1.44
C ARG A 182 18.05 9.92 2.64
N HIS A 183 17.81 8.60 2.45
CA HIS A 183 17.90 7.58 3.49
C HIS A 183 18.73 6.37 3.03
N LYS A 184 19.78 6.59 2.22
CA LYS A 184 20.67 5.55 1.70
C LYS A 184 21.22 4.61 2.78
N PRO A 185 21.64 5.09 3.99
CA PRO A 185 22.06 4.23 5.09
C PRO A 185 21.01 3.17 5.48
N ARG A 186 19.72 3.54 5.48
CA ARG A 186 18.64 2.61 5.75
C ARG A 186 18.47 1.57 4.65
N VAL A 187 18.56 1.98 3.40
CA VAL A 187 18.47 1.06 2.26
C VAL A 187 19.63 0.05 2.30
N ALA A 188 20.86 0.52 2.51
CA ALA A 188 22.04 -0.34 2.64
C ALA A 188 21.88 -1.40 3.75
N ALA A 189 21.44 -0.97 4.95
CA ALA A 189 21.20 -1.87 6.08
C ALA A 189 20.14 -2.95 5.75
N GLN A 190 19.07 -2.56 5.07
CA GLN A 190 17.98 -3.48 4.73
C GLN A 190 18.37 -4.49 3.65
N LEU A 191 19.20 -4.10 2.69
CA LEU A 191 19.75 -5.02 1.70
C LEU A 191 20.70 -6.04 2.35
N GLN A 192 21.54 -5.62 3.29
CA GLN A 192 22.41 -6.51 4.04
C GLN A 192 21.60 -7.51 4.89
N LEU A 193 20.52 -7.07 5.53
CA LEU A 193 19.74 -7.90 6.43
C LEU A 193 18.79 -8.87 5.70
N HIS A 194 18.21 -8.44 4.58
CA HIS A 194 17.12 -9.17 3.91
C HIS A 194 17.45 -9.60 2.48
N GLY A 195 18.68 -9.34 2.02
CA GLY A 195 19.14 -9.66 0.66
C GLY A 195 18.65 -8.67 -0.40
N PRO A 196 19.16 -8.84 -1.62
CA PRO A 196 18.95 -7.92 -2.73
C PRO A 196 17.48 -7.84 -3.17
N ILE A 197 17.12 -6.71 -3.78
CA ILE A 197 15.86 -6.46 -4.47
C ILE A 197 16.08 -5.98 -5.90
N THR A 198 17.29 -6.10 -6.42
CA THR A 198 17.68 -5.58 -7.73
C THR A 198 16.77 -6.11 -8.83
N GLN A 199 16.54 -7.42 -8.83
CA GLN A 199 15.64 -8.04 -9.80
C GLN A 199 14.21 -7.51 -9.68
N ASP A 200 13.70 -7.37 -8.45
CA ASP A 200 12.33 -6.85 -8.23
C ASP A 200 12.19 -5.41 -8.76
N VAL A 201 13.16 -4.52 -8.48
CA VAL A 201 13.05 -3.11 -8.92
C VAL A 201 13.20 -2.96 -10.43
N ILE A 202 13.98 -3.84 -11.10
CA ILE A 202 14.09 -3.88 -12.56
C ILE A 202 12.78 -4.41 -13.18
N GLU A 203 12.28 -5.56 -12.73
CA GLU A 203 11.03 -6.16 -13.22
C GLU A 203 9.84 -5.22 -13.05
N LEU A 204 9.82 -4.46 -11.97
CA LEU A 204 8.79 -3.47 -11.70
C LEU A 204 9.01 -2.13 -12.42
N GLY A 205 10.10 -1.97 -13.17
CA GLY A 205 10.40 -0.76 -13.94
C GLY A 205 10.77 0.46 -13.10
N TYR A 206 11.24 0.27 -11.86
CA TYR A 206 11.78 1.37 -11.05
C TYR A 206 13.20 1.72 -11.44
N GLU A 207 13.97 0.75 -11.91
CA GLU A 207 15.32 0.93 -12.42
C GLU A 207 15.50 0.15 -13.74
N PRO A 208 16.31 0.65 -14.69
CA PRO A 208 16.58 -0.08 -15.92
C PRO A 208 17.61 -1.22 -15.73
N ASP A 209 18.45 -1.12 -14.70
CA ASP A 209 19.52 -2.05 -14.38
C ASP A 209 19.99 -1.93 -12.91
N ASP A 210 21.14 -2.50 -12.58
CA ASP A 210 21.70 -2.53 -11.23
C ASP A 210 22.55 -1.30 -10.86
N ARG A 211 22.73 -0.34 -11.75
CA ARG A 211 23.60 0.84 -11.53
C ARG A 211 23.17 1.70 -10.34
N TRP A 212 21.93 1.64 -9.93
CA TRP A 212 21.44 2.32 -8.72
C TRP A 212 22.17 1.86 -7.44
N LEU A 213 22.75 0.65 -7.43
CA LEU A 213 23.55 0.14 -6.30
C LEU A 213 24.81 0.97 -6.07
N LYS A 214 25.35 1.63 -7.10
CA LYS A 214 26.51 2.54 -6.96
C LYS A 214 26.21 3.71 -6.03
N GLU A 215 24.93 4.11 -5.92
CA GLU A 215 24.53 5.14 -4.98
C GLU A 215 24.68 4.71 -3.51
N LEU A 216 24.85 3.41 -3.24
CA LEU A 216 25.01 2.84 -1.90
C LEU A 216 26.46 2.44 -1.59
N GLU A 217 27.38 2.56 -2.55
CA GLU A 217 28.79 2.25 -2.34
C GLU A 217 29.38 3.17 -1.26
N GLY A 218 30.10 2.57 -0.29
CA GLY A 218 30.69 3.30 0.83
C GLY A 218 29.70 3.88 1.86
N VAL A 219 28.41 3.64 1.71
CA VAL A 219 27.39 4.12 2.65
C VAL A 219 27.36 3.24 3.90
N ALA A 220 27.64 3.82 5.06
CA ALA A 220 27.53 3.14 6.35
C ALA A 220 26.05 2.79 6.64
N PRO A 221 25.73 1.53 7.02
CA PRO A 221 24.36 1.09 7.22
C PRO A 221 23.76 1.69 8.50
N ASP A 222 22.50 2.13 8.40
CA ASP A 222 21.65 2.48 9.54
C ASP A 222 20.83 1.25 9.98
N ASN A 223 21.26 0.63 11.08
CA ASN A 223 20.67 -0.59 11.64
C ASN A 223 19.47 -0.32 12.55
N GLN A 224 18.87 0.87 12.52
CA GLN A 224 17.66 1.17 13.26
C GLN A 224 16.54 0.17 12.91
N LEU A 225 15.91 -0.41 13.94
CA LEU A 225 14.87 -1.41 13.77
C LEU A 225 13.55 -0.77 13.31
N SER A 226 12.78 -1.53 12.51
CA SER A 226 11.42 -1.15 12.15
C SER A 226 10.41 -1.42 13.25
N GLN A 227 9.24 -0.77 13.15
CA GLN A 227 8.06 -1.12 13.94
C GLN A 227 7.57 -2.55 13.62
N HIS A 228 7.63 -2.97 12.36
CA HIS A 228 7.40 -4.37 11.98
C HIS A 228 8.63 -5.24 12.31
N PRO A 229 8.43 -6.48 12.81
CA PRO A 229 9.53 -7.38 13.15
C PRO A 229 10.46 -7.66 11.97
N GLU A 230 11.77 -7.55 12.19
CA GLU A 230 12.78 -7.82 11.16
C GLU A 230 12.98 -9.33 10.92
N THR A 231 12.64 -10.19 11.90
CA THR A 231 12.82 -11.64 11.79
C THR A 231 11.56 -12.40 12.20
N LEU A 232 11.40 -13.63 11.71
CA LEU A 232 10.29 -14.52 12.10
C LEU A 232 10.30 -14.83 13.60
N ALA A 233 11.46 -14.98 14.20
CA ALA A 233 11.59 -15.22 15.65
C ALA A 233 11.03 -14.04 16.46
N LYS A 234 11.34 -12.80 16.06
CA LYS A 234 10.78 -11.59 16.70
C LYS A 234 9.28 -11.48 16.48
N GLU A 235 8.79 -11.89 15.31
CA GLU A 235 7.35 -11.93 15.02
C GLU A 235 6.62 -12.93 15.91
N ALA A 236 7.16 -14.14 16.07
CA ALA A 236 6.59 -15.16 16.93
C ALA A 236 6.52 -14.71 18.39
N ARG A 237 7.59 -14.09 18.93
CA ARG A 237 7.61 -13.53 20.29
C ARG A 237 6.55 -12.43 20.47
N ARG A 238 6.38 -11.55 19.50
CA ARG A 238 5.35 -10.50 19.54
C ARG A 238 3.93 -11.07 19.55
N LYS A 239 3.65 -12.11 18.74
CA LYS A 239 2.35 -12.81 18.71
C LYS A 239 2.06 -13.51 20.06
N MET A 240 3.06 -14.08 20.71
CA MET A 240 2.90 -14.68 22.03
C MET A 240 2.62 -13.63 23.12
N ALA A 241 3.28 -12.49 23.07
CA ALA A 241 3.07 -11.40 24.03
C ALA A 241 1.69 -10.73 23.90
N SER A 242 1.10 -10.67 22.69
CA SER A 242 -0.23 -10.09 22.45
C SER A 242 -1.40 -11.02 22.78
N ARG A 243 -1.13 -12.29 23.13
CA ARG A 243 -2.14 -13.28 23.54
C ARG A 243 -2.24 -13.43 25.09
N ARG A 244 -1.43 -12.72 25.80
CA ARG A 244 -1.47 -12.58 27.26
C ARG A 244 -2.10 -11.25 27.63
#